data_ac0effaf08679ee7ae57143c7be32f86
#
_entry.id   ac0effaf08679ee7ae57143c7be32f86
#
_cell.length_a   1.000
_cell.length_b   1.000
_cell.length_c   1.000
_cell.angle_alpha   90.00
_cell.angle_beta   90.00
_cell.angle_gamma   90.00
#
_symmetry.space_group_name_H-M   'P 1'
#
loop_
_entity.id
_entity.type
_entity.pdbx_description
1 polymer ?
#
loop_
_entity_poly.entity_id
_entity_poly.type
_entity_poly.pdbx_seq_one_letter_code
_entity_poly.pdbx_strand_id
1 'polypeptide(L)'
;EFELTPYLKDGENKLAVQVFKWTIGSWCEDQDFFRFSGIFRSVYLYMIPKTHLYDIKIRPQVAENLSCGTLELDLRSCGSGSVRIQLVERGRLDLAESRYETPEGTEVFALEEKMEGTLHVSREVADVKLWSAEEPYLYELRMEVYDAAGKMQEVVASKIGFRRFEMK
;
A
#
# COMPACT_ATOMS: atom_id res chain seq x y z
N GLU A 1 -11.38 -5.26 12.08
CA GLU A 1 -10.16 -4.76 12.72
C GLU A 1 -10.52 -4.19 14.09
N PHE A 2 -9.71 -4.52 15.12
CA PHE A 2 -9.99 -4.14 16.50
C PHE A 2 -8.72 -3.59 17.14
N GLU A 3 -8.85 -2.46 17.87
CA GLU A 3 -7.79 -1.91 18.71
C GLU A 3 -7.68 -2.74 20.00
N LEU A 4 -6.53 -3.37 20.22
CA LEU A 4 -6.30 -4.23 21.36
C LEU A 4 -5.45 -3.60 22.47
N THR A 5 -4.75 -2.49 22.17
CA THR A 5 -3.83 -1.83 23.12
C THR A 5 -4.43 -1.58 24.50
N PRO A 6 -5.71 -1.12 24.64
CA PRO A 6 -6.31 -0.87 25.95
C PRO A 6 -6.53 -2.13 26.81
N TYR A 7 -6.49 -3.32 26.18
CA TYR A 7 -6.76 -4.60 26.84
C TYR A 7 -5.48 -5.40 27.14
N LEU A 8 -4.34 -4.94 26.61
CA LEU A 8 -3.06 -5.61 26.83
C LEU A 8 -2.54 -5.36 28.26
N LYS A 9 -1.90 -6.36 28.82
CA LYS A 9 -1.20 -6.31 30.10
C LYS A 9 0.20 -6.89 29.95
N ASP A 10 1.06 -6.57 30.90
CA ASP A 10 2.39 -7.15 30.95
C ASP A 10 2.30 -8.67 31.16
N GLY A 11 3.14 -9.41 30.43
CA GLY A 11 3.21 -10.86 30.45
C GLY A 11 2.24 -11.53 29.47
N GLU A 12 1.65 -12.64 29.86
CA GLU A 12 0.81 -13.46 28.99
C GLU A 12 -0.56 -12.83 28.77
N ASN A 13 -0.94 -12.70 27.48
CA ASN A 13 -2.24 -12.26 27.02
C ASN A 13 -2.91 -13.40 26.23
N LYS A 14 -4.21 -13.58 26.42
CA LYS A 14 -5.00 -14.61 25.74
C LYS A 14 -6.02 -13.97 24.82
N LEU A 15 -5.94 -14.29 23.53
CA LEU A 15 -6.92 -13.89 22.52
C LEU A 15 -7.84 -15.06 22.19
N ALA A 16 -9.14 -14.82 22.19
CA ALA A 16 -10.14 -15.77 21.74
C ALA A 16 -11.04 -15.13 20.68
N VAL A 17 -11.24 -15.83 19.58
CA VAL A 17 -12.12 -15.41 18.47
C VAL A 17 -13.24 -16.43 18.33
N GLN A 18 -14.49 -15.99 18.40
CA GLN A 18 -15.67 -16.82 18.23
C GLN A 18 -16.44 -16.42 16.97
N VAL A 19 -16.70 -17.39 16.12
CA VAL A 19 -17.47 -17.19 14.87
C VAL A 19 -18.70 -18.08 14.90
N PHE A 20 -19.88 -17.48 14.72
CA PHE A 20 -21.15 -18.18 14.67
C PHE A 20 -21.54 -18.50 13.22
N LYS A 21 -21.93 -19.76 12.97
CA LYS A 21 -22.45 -20.18 11.68
C LYS A 21 -23.85 -19.60 11.39
N TRP A 22 -24.68 -19.55 12.43
CA TRP A 22 -26.06 -19.10 12.34
C TRP A 22 -26.23 -17.78 13.09
N THR A 23 -26.59 -16.75 12.38
CA THR A 23 -26.86 -15.41 12.92
C THR A 23 -28.15 -14.89 12.31
N ILE A 24 -28.67 -13.75 12.79
CA ILE A 24 -29.83 -13.09 12.18
C ILE A 24 -29.58 -12.80 10.70
N GLY A 25 -28.39 -12.35 10.33
CA GLY A 25 -28.00 -12.14 8.93
C GLY A 25 -28.10 -13.41 8.07
N SER A 26 -27.78 -14.58 8.64
CA SER A 26 -27.89 -15.85 7.92
C SER A 26 -29.34 -16.21 7.54
N TRP A 27 -30.32 -15.67 8.24
CA TRP A 27 -31.73 -15.87 7.96
C TRP A 27 -32.37 -14.80 7.09
N CYS A 28 -31.92 -13.55 7.25
CA CYS A 28 -32.48 -12.39 6.54
C CYS A 28 -31.83 -12.14 5.19
N GLU A 29 -30.57 -12.55 5.02
CA GLU A 29 -29.75 -12.30 3.83
C GLU A 29 -29.48 -13.58 3.03
N ASP A 30 -30.38 -14.56 3.14
CA ASP A 30 -30.25 -15.84 2.45
C ASP A 30 -30.58 -15.71 0.98
N GLN A 31 -29.57 -15.47 0.17
CA GLN A 31 -29.63 -15.49 -1.28
C GLN A 31 -28.88 -16.71 -1.83
N ASP A 32 -28.59 -16.74 -3.12
CA ASP A 32 -27.93 -17.84 -3.83
C ASP A 32 -26.46 -18.07 -3.48
N PHE A 33 -26.08 -17.87 -2.21
CA PHE A 33 -24.71 -18.02 -1.75
C PHE A 33 -24.47 -19.34 -1.01
N PHE A 34 -23.27 -19.89 -1.18
CA PHE A 34 -22.81 -20.97 -0.33
C PHE A 34 -22.64 -20.49 1.11
N ARG A 35 -23.20 -21.20 2.06
CA ARG A 35 -23.11 -20.88 3.49
C ARG A 35 -21.84 -21.48 4.10
N PHE A 36 -20.73 -20.85 3.85
CA PHE A 36 -19.49 -21.17 4.55
C PHE A 36 -19.47 -20.50 5.92
N SER A 37 -18.82 -21.13 6.88
CA SER A 37 -18.64 -20.59 8.22
C SER A 37 -17.24 -20.90 8.72
N GLY A 38 -16.87 -20.25 9.83
CA GLY A 38 -15.55 -20.37 10.41
C GLY A 38 -14.61 -19.25 10.02
N ILE A 39 -13.33 -19.44 10.32
CA ILE A 39 -12.26 -18.48 10.01
C ILE A 39 -11.60 -18.93 8.72
N PHE A 40 -11.96 -18.32 7.60
CA PHE A 40 -11.49 -18.71 6.27
C PHE A 40 -10.31 -17.85 5.76
N ARG A 41 -9.87 -16.86 6.54
CA ARG A 41 -8.70 -16.03 6.27
C ARG A 41 -7.79 -15.98 7.49
N SER A 42 -6.54 -15.61 7.27
CA SER A 42 -5.55 -15.49 8.33
C SER A 42 -6.00 -14.50 9.41
N VAL A 43 -5.79 -14.89 10.67
CA VAL A 43 -5.88 -13.98 11.82
C VAL A 43 -4.47 -13.61 12.22
N TYR A 44 -4.19 -12.33 12.30
CA TYR A 44 -2.87 -11.82 12.65
C TYR A 44 -2.98 -10.62 13.58
N LEU A 45 -1.94 -10.43 14.36
CA LEU A 45 -1.72 -9.22 15.15
C LEU A 45 -0.64 -8.41 14.48
N TYR A 46 -0.83 -7.11 14.45
CA TYR A 46 0.21 -6.20 13.99
C TYR A 46 0.34 -5.03 14.95
N MET A 47 1.51 -4.44 14.97
CA MET A 47 1.83 -3.29 15.79
C MET A 47 2.17 -2.11 14.90
N ILE A 48 1.52 -0.99 15.16
CA ILE A 48 1.73 0.25 14.42
C ILE A 48 2.73 1.12 15.19
N PRO A 49 3.81 1.59 14.56
CA PRO A 49 4.72 2.55 15.18
C PRO A 49 4.02 3.86 15.54
N LYS A 50 4.55 4.60 16.52
CA LYS A 50 4.00 5.93 16.88
C LYS A 50 4.09 6.93 15.73
N THR A 51 5.18 6.88 14.96
CA THR A 51 5.36 7.67 13.73
C THR A 51 5.17 6.74 12.53
N HIS A 52 4.11 6.93 11.76
CA HIS A 52 3.73 6.07 10.63
C HIS A 52 2.86 6.81 9.62
N LEU A 53 2.72 6.24 8.45
CA LEU A 53 1.73 6.65 7.44
C LEU A 53 0.43 5.85 7.65
N TYR A 54 -0.66 6.51 8.00
CA TYR A 54 -1.95 5.84 8.21
C TYR A 54 -2.89 5.89 7.01
N ASP A 55 -2.62 6.78 6.03
CA ASP A 55 -3.37 6.86 4.78
C ASP A 55 -2.44 7.25 3.63
N ILE A 56 -2.51 6.49 2.55
CA ILE A 56 -1.64 6.65 1.39
C ILE A 56 -2.50 6.59 0.14
N LYS A 57 -2.64 7.72 -0.55
CA LYS A 57 -3.34 7.79 -1.82
C LYS A 57 -2.33 8.00 -2.94
N ILE A 58 -2.30 7.07 -3.88
CA ILE A 58 -1.37 7.03 -5.00
C ILE A 58 -2.15 7.26 -6.29
N ARG A 59 -1.75 8.26 -7.08
CA ARG A 59 -2.36 8.60 -8.37
C ARG A 59 -1.30 8.69 -9.45
N PRO A 60 -0.96 7.58 -10.11
CA PRO A 60 -0.14 7.60 -11.31
C PRO A 60 -0.99 8.09 -12.49
N GLN A 61 -0.64 9.22 -13.06
CA GLN A 61 -1.31 9.83 -14.21
C GLN A 61 -0.40 9.76 -15.43
N VAL A 62 -0.98 9.81 -16.63
CA VAL A 62 -0.24 9.81 -17.88
C VAL A 62 -0.76 10.97 -18.74
N ALA A 63 0.17 11.74 -19.31
CA ALA A 63 -0.15 12.83 -20.23
C ALA A 63 -0.85 12.33 -21.50
N GLU A 64 -1.56 13.20 -22.21
CA GLU A 64 -2.31 12.84 -23.42
C GLU A 64 -1.43 12.25 -24.52
N ASN A 65 -0.21 12.74 -24.63
CA ASN A 65 0.77 12.27 -25.61
C ASN A 65 1.44 10.94 -25.20
N LEU A 66 1.09 10.39 -24.05
CA LEU A 66 1.61 9.14 -23.49
C LEU A 66 3.13 9.10 -23.25
N SER A 67 3.83 10.22 -23.33
CA SER A 67 5.30 10.28 -23.25
C SER A 67 5.81 10.54 -21.83
N CYS A 68 5.01 11.17 -20.98
CA CYS A 68 5.37 11.41 -19.60
C CYS A 68 4.25 11.04 -18.64
N GLY A 69 4.63 10.67 -17.45
CA GLY A 69 3.72 10.41 -16.32
C GLY A 69 3.88 11.46 -15.25
N THR A 70 2.88 11.54 -14.37
CA THR A 70 2.95 12.30 -13.12
C THR A 70 2.54 11.38 -11.99
N LEU A 71 3.39 11.26 -11.00
CA LEU A 71 3.05 10.56 -9.76
C LEU A 71 2.61 11.57 -8.72
N GLU A 72 1.34 11.50 -8.34
CA GLU A 72 0.80 12.28 -7.24
C GLU A 72 0.55 11.40 -6.03
N LEU A 73 1.00 11.88 -4.87
CA LEU A 73 0.83 11.21 -3.60
C LEU A 73 0.16 12.15 -2.60
N ASP A 74 -0.90 11.69 -1.95
CA ASP A 74 -1.40 12.31 -0.73
C ASP A 74 -1.10 11.36 0.42
N LEU A 75 -0.29 11.80 1.34
CA LEU A 75 0.15 11.01 2.50
C LEU A 75 -0.40 11.65 3.77
N ARG A 76 -0.97 10.85 4.65
CA ARG A 76 -1.35 11.28 5.99
C ARG A 76 -0.54 10.54 7.02
N SER A 77 0.08 11.27 7.93
CA SER A 77 0.95 10.72 8.95
C SER A 77 0.42 10.93 10.37
N CYS A 78 0.75 9.98 11.25
CA CYS A 78 0.71 10.15 12.69
C CYS A 78 2.15 10.38 13.18
N GLY A 79 2.31 11.26 14.16
CA GLY A 79 3.62 11.66 14.64
C GLY A 79 4.32 12.65 13.72
N SER A 80 5.55 13.00 14.06
CA SER A 80 6.41 13.93 13.31
C SER A 80 7.74 13.23 12.95
N GLY A 81 8.30 13.61 11.81
CA GLY A 81 9.53 13.03 11.31
C GLY A 81 9.78 13.35 9.85
N SER A 82 10.34 12.40 9.10
CA SER A 82 10.52 12.51 7.67
C SER A 82 10.10 11.22 6.95
N VAL A 83 9.79 11.36 5.67
CA VAL A 83 9.56 10.24 4.75
C VAL A 83 10.49 10.36 3.57
N ARG A 84 11.25 9.32 3.29
CA ARG A 84 12.00 9.16 2.05
C ARG A 84 11.15 8.39 1.08
N ILE A 85 10.90 8.98 -0.08
CA ILE A 85 10.06 8.44 -1.15
C ILE A 85 10.95 8.11 -2.34
N GLN A 86 10.89 6.88 -2.79
CA GLN A 86 11.64 6.40 -3.96
C GLN A 86 10.68 5.78 -4.96
N LEU A 87 10.88 6.09 -6.23
CA LEU A 87 10.26 5.36 -7.34
C LEU A 87 11.34 4.55 -8.04
N VAL A 88 11.12 3.26 -8.15
CA VAL A 88 12.05 2.31 -8.76
C VAL A 88 11.36 1.61 -9.92
N GLU A 89 11.99 1.62 -11.08
CA GLU A 89 11.54 0.89 -12.25
C GLU A 89 11.88 -0.58 -12.12
N ARG A 90 10.85 -1.46 -12.16
CA ARG A 90 11.01 -2.92 -12.02
C ARG A 90 10.88 -3.67 -13.33
N GLY A 91 10.34 -3.03 -14.36
CA GLY A 91 10.07 -3.68 -15.63
C GLY A 91 8.84 -4.57 -15.60
N ARG A 92 8.78 -5.54 -16.51
CA ARG A 92 7.66 -6.47 -16.61
C ARG A 92 7.69 -7.49 -15.47
N LEU A 93 6.51 -7.84 -14.99
CA LEU A 93 6.35 -8.94 -14.05
C LEU A 93 6.15 -10.25 -14.82
N ASP A 94 7.09 -11.16 -14.72
CA ASP A 94 6.88 -12.53 -15.16
C ASP A 94 5.97 -13.25 -14.15
N LEU A 95 4.75 -13.51 -14.57
CA LEU A 95 3.74 -14.15 -13.72
C LEU A 95 4.04 -15.64 -13.47
N ALA A 96 4.75 -16.31 -14.38
CA ALA A 96 5.09 -17.72 -14.23
C ALA A 96 6.18 -17.92 -13.18
N GLU A 97 7.18 -17.07 -13.19
CA GLU A 97 8.30 -17.12 -12.26
C GLU A 97 8.11 -16.20 -11.04
N SER A 98 7.05 -15.39 -11.02
CA SER A 98 6.73 -14.40 -9.97
C SER A 98 7.89 -13.43 -9.69
N ARG A 99 8.65 -13.11 -10.71
CA ARG A 99 9.79 -12.19 -10.59
C ARG A 99 9.73 -11.06 -11.61
N TYR A 100 10.38 -9.96 -11.29
CA TYR A 100 10.52 -8.83 -12.20
C TYR A 100 11.66 -9.03 -13.18
N GLU A 101 11.52 -8.43 -14.37
CA GLU A 101 12.58 -8.36 -15.40
C GLU A 101 13.87 -7.75 -14.82
N THR A 102 13.74 -6.72 -13.98
CA THR A 102 14.85 -6.08 -13.28
C THR A 102 14.68 -6.25 -11.76
N PRO A 103 15.20 -7.33 -11.15
CA PRO A 103 14.98 -7.63 -9.74
C PRO A 103 15.44 -6.54 -8.77
N GLU A 104 16.59 -5.92 -9.02
CA GLU A 104 17.10 -4.81 -8.19
C GLU A 104 16.43 -3.48 -8.52
N GLY A 105 15.94 -3.33 -9.76
CA GLY A 105 15.30 -2.13 -10.28
C GLY A 105 16.29 -1.00 -10.58
N THR A 106 15.77 0.05 -11.23
CA THR A 106 16.50 1.28 -11.51
C THR A 106 15.78 2.43 -10.82
N GLU A 107 16.50 3.20 -10.03
CA GLU A 107 15.91 4.38 -9.37
C GLU A 107 15.53 5.42 -10.41
N VAL A 108 14.25 5.83 -10.40
CA VAL A 108 13.71 6.90 -11.24
C VAL A 108 13.88 8.24 -10.53
N PHE A 109 13.52 8.28 -9.25
CA PHE A 109 13.80 9.41 -8.35
C PHE A 109 13.80 8.97 -6.89
N ALA A 110 14.46 9.76 -6.06
CA ALA A 110 14.35 9.73 -4.61
C ALA A 110 14.21 11.16 -4.07
N LEU A 111 13.41 11.33 -3.04
CA LEU A 111 13.25 12.60 -2.32
C LEU A 111 12.98 12.32 -0.84
N GLU A 112 13.22 13.32 -0.01
CA GLU A 112 12.90 13.29 1.41
C GLU A 112 12.06 14.52 1.75
N GLU A 113 10.95 14.30 2.46
CA GLU A 113 10.01 15.32 2.87
C GLU A 113 9.72 15.21 4.38
N LYS A 114 9.43 16.35 5.00
CA LYS A 114 8.99 16.37 6.40
C LYS A 114 7.57 15.87 6.51
N MET A 115 7.30 15.12 7.56
CA MET A 115 5.98 14.63 7.89
C MET A 115 5.39 15.41 9.08
N GLU A 116 4.33 16.17 8.81
CA GLU A 116 3.52 16.87 9.80
C GLU A 116 2.05 16.86 9.37
N GLY A 117 1.36 15.74 9.63
CA GLY A 117 -0.05 15.55 9.26
C GLY A 117 -0.25 15.17 7.80
N THR A 118 -0.60 16.10 6.91
CA THR A 118 -0.87 15.80 5.49
C THR A 118 0.25 16.34 4.62
N LEU A 119 0.78 15.50 3.75
CA LEU A 119 1.81 15.82 2.77
C LEU A 119 1.29 15.50 1.37
N HIS A 120 1.43 16.47 0.46
CA HIS A 120 1.16 16.28 -0.96
C HIS A 120 2.47 16.33 -1.75
N VAL A 121 2.72 15.31 -2.56
CA VAL A 121 3.90 15.20 -3.42
C VAL A 121 3.44 15.00 -4.85
N SER A 122 4.02 15.77 -5.78
CA SER A 122 3.83 15.60 -7.23
C SER A 122 5.18 15.56 -7.92
N ARG A 123 5.42 14.52 -8.73
CA ARG A 123 6.67 14.33 -9.48
C ARG A 123 6.39 13.86 -10.89
N GLU A 124 7.05 14.49 -11.85
CA GLU A 124 7.05 14.07 -13.24
C GLU A 124 7.98 12.85 -13.42
N VAL A 125 7.53 11.92 -14.23
CA VAL A 125 8.27 10.72 -14.65
C VAL A 125 8.43 10.79 -16.17
N ALA A 126 9.62 11.17 -16.62
CA ALA A 126 9.95 11.22 -18.03
C ALA A 126 10.02 9.80 -18.62
N ASP A 127 9.73 9.67 -19.92
CA ASP A 127 9.81 8.41 -20.67
C ASP A 127 9.10 7.25 -19.98
N VAL A 128 7.95 7.53 -19.36
CA VAL A 128 7.19 6.56 -18.59
C VAL A 128 6.81 5.35 -19.43
N LYS A 129 7.07 4.15 -18.90
CA LYS A 129 6.60 2.89 -19.50
C LYS A 129 5.17 2.60 -19.02
N LEU A 130 4.29 2.35 -19.98
CA LEU A 130 2.87 2.15 -19.71
C LEU A 130 2.59 0.71 -19.28
N TRP A 131 1.63 0.57 -18.40
CA TRP A 131 1.08 -0.72 -18.01
C TRP A 131 -0.12 -1.09 -18.90
N SER A 132 -0.14 -2.31 -19.39
CA SER A 132 -1.34 -2.96 -19.94
C SER A 132 -1.43 -4.40 -19.45
N ALA A 133 -2.54 -5.08 -19.75
CA ALA A 133 -2.70 -6.50 -19.39
C ALA A 133 -1.73 -7.39 -20.17
N GLU A 134 -1.40 -7.01 -21.40
CA GLU A 134 -0.45 -7.70 -22.29
C GLU A 134 1.00 -7.39 -21.92
N GLU A 135 1.24 -6.17 -21.44
CA GLU A 135 2.55 -5.70 -21.01
C GLU A 135 2.46 -5.10 -19.61
N PRO A 136 2.49 -5.93 -18.55
CA PRO A 136 2.32 -5.47 -17.17
C PRO A 136 3.59 -4.82 -16.62
N TYR A 137 3.94 -3.65 -17.17
CA TYR A 137 5.12 -2.90 -16.75
C TYR A 137 4.88 -2.20 -15.43
N LEU A 138 5.71 -2.47 -14.43
CA LEU A 138 5.52 -1.99 -13.07
C LEU A 138 6.71 -1.21 -12.54
N TYR A 139 6.38 -0.28 -11.69
CA TYR A 139 7.28 0.45 -10.82
C TYR A 139 7.00 0.05 -9.36
N GLU A 140 7.98 0.17 -8.51
CA GLU A 140 7.83 0.06 -7.07
C GLU A 140 7.97 1.46 -6.44
N LEU A 141 6.92 1.88 -5.77
CA LEU A 141 6.95 3.05 -4.90
C LEU A 141 7.33 2.56 -3.50
N ARG A 142 8.46 3.05 -2.99
CA ARG A 142 8.96 2.73 -1.66
C ARG A 142 8.98 3.99 -0.80
N MET A 143 8.44 3.90 0.39
CA MET A 143 8.42 4.97 1.38
C MET A 143 9.03 4.48 2.67
N GLU A 144 10.10 5.14 3.13
CA GLU A 144 10.78 4.86 4.39
C GLU A 144 10.45 5.98 5.37
N VAL A 145 9.84 5.64 6.49
CA VAL A 145 9.40 6.60 7.51
C VAL A 145 10.39 6.65 8.65
N TYR A 146 10.81 7.84 9.00
CA TYR A 146 11.73 8.13 10.09
C TYR A 146 11.06 9.02 11.12
N ASP A 147 11.30 8.78 12.40
CA ASP A 147 10.84 9.65 13.49
C ASP A 147 11.70 10.92 13.59
N ALA A 148 11.34 11.80 14.51
CA ALA A 148 12.06 13.06 14.76
C ALA A 148 13.51 12.86 15.21
N ALA A 149 13.88 11.67 15.69
CA ALA A 149 15.26 11.32 16.05
C ALA A 149 16.03 10.69 14.87
N GLY A 150 15.43 10.58 13.69
CA GLY A 150 16.03 9.96 12.51
C GLY A 150 16.07 8.43 12.55
N LYS A 151 15.30 7.79 13.43
CA LYS A 151 15.21 6.35 13.51
C LYS A 151 14.10 5.87 12.57
N MET A 152 14.43 4.90 11.71
CA MET A 152 13.46 4.27 10.81
C MET A 152 12.39 3.52 11.60
N GLN A 153 11.14 3.79 11.31
CA GLN A 153 9.96 3.25 11.99
C GLN A 153 9.24 2.22 11.13
N GLU A 154 9.06 2.49 9.84
CA GLU A 154 8.43 1.57 8.92
C GLU A 154 8.94 1.76 7.48
N VAL A 155 8.70 0.75 6.66
CA VAL A 155 8.87 0.80 5.21
C VAL A 155 7.58 0.33 4.55
N VAL A 156 7.04 1.16 3.67
CA VAL A 156 5.86 0.83 2.87
C VAL A 156 6.29 0.70 1.42
N ALA A 157 5.97 -0.42 0.79
CA ALA A 157 6.22 -0.64 -0.63
C ALA A 157 4.92 -0.95 -1.37
N SER A 158 4.73 -0.33 -2.52
CA SER A 158 3.56 -0.53 -3.37
C SER A 158 3.96 -0.66 -4.83
N LYS A 159 3.34 -1.60 -5.54
CA LYS A 159 3.50 -1.74 -7.00
C LYS A 159 2.57 -0.77 -7.68
N ILE A 160 3.07 0.01 -8.62
CA ILE A 160 2.28 0.95 -9.40
C ILE A 160 2.52 0.76 -10.90
N GLY A 161 1.46 0.96 -11.69
CA GLY A 161 1.53 0.99 -13.15
C GLY A 161 0.96 2.29 -13.67
N PHE A 162 1.63 2.90 -14.63
CA PHE A 162 1.14 4.09 -15.30
C PHE A 162 0.23 3.70 -16.45
N ARG A 163 -1.02 4.13 -16.41
CA ARG A 163 -2.00 3.90 -17.49
C ARG A 163 -2.94 5.07 -17.62
N ARG A 164 -3.46 5.26 -18.85
CA ARG A 164 -4.54 6.19 -19.10
C ARG A 164 -5.80 5.41 -19.47
N PHE A 165 -6.91 5.79 -18.87
CA PHE A 165 -8.23 5.25 -19.17
C PHE A 165 -9.20 6.41 -19.40
N GLU A 166 -9.92 6.39 -20.53
CA GLU A 166 -10.93 7.38 -20.86
C GLU A 166 -12.22 6.68 -21.29
N MET A 167 -13.34 7.19 -20.79
CA MET A 167 -14.65 6.87 -21.35
C MET A 167 -15.03 7.98 -22.33
N LYS A 168 -15.34 7.59 -23.57
CA LYS A 168 -15.83 8.49 -24.62
C LYS A 168 -17.32 8.33 -24.81
#